data_8bbb3569681efd548ccb682a293a6b0d
#
_entry.id   8bbb3569681efd548ccb682a293a6b0d
#
_cell.length_a   1.000
_cell.length_b   1.000
_cell.length_c   1.000
_cell.angle_alpha   90.00
_cell.angle_beta   90.00
_cell.angle_gamma   90.00
#
_symmetry.space_group_name_H-M   'P 1'
#
loop_
_entity.id
_entity.type
_entity.pdbx_description
1 polymer ?
#
loop_
_entity_poly.entity_id
_entity_poly.type
_entity_poly.pdbx_seq_one_letter_code
_entity_poly.pdbx_strand_id
1 'polypeptide(L)'
;MHQITDDMAKNIILYLVLICFGMQGYAKGKSEFMESKHIPLVYDKENTAECYPQIKMRSFEELPSIPELPDPFAWADGSGRSTDFKDWERHRSEIMQMLYHYEIGEKPAVKKEQMKAGIVDDTLYVDITVGGETLRLTAGITYPEGEGPFPAIIGIGFGTGSLPKDIFDKRGVAQIAFRFQQVMSHTQKRGQEPINRLYPDQTEMGAYCAWPWGISRIIDALEIVGEASRIDMKHIAVSGCSFAGKMALFAGALDERIALTIAQEPGGGGVNSWRVSETLGNVETLGRTNYAWFKESMRRFSNCVDRLPIDHHELAALIAPRALLVLGNPDYEWFAERSNYESSKAAREVWSAFGIADRMGYSIEGGHPHCQLPLSQYPEVEAFVDKFLLGKKNIDTNVTKAIIETQE
;
A
#
# COMPACT_ATOMS: atom_id res chain seq x y z
N MET A 1 50.45 58.41 6.07
CA MET A 1 50.12 57.76 4.79
C MET A 1 50.28 56.20 4.87
N HIS A 2 50.24 55.65 6.08
CA HIS A 2 50.46 54.18 6.31
C HIS A 2 49.30 53.49 7.06
N GLN A 3 48.22 54.23 7.42
CA GLN A 3 47.07 53.72 8.15
C GLN A 3 45.81 53.45 7.26
N ILE A 4 45.81 53.90 6.00
CA ILE A 4 44.66 53.77 5.09
C ILE A 4 44.72 52.44 4.30
N THR A 5 45.89 51.80 4.22
CA THR A 5 46.08 50.54 3.45
C THR A 5 45.69 49.26 4.24
N ASP A 6 45.66 49.31 5.57
CA ASP A 6 45.35 48.14 6.41
C ASP A 6 43.83 47.87 6.56
N ASP A 7 43.01 48.94 6.52
CA ASP A 7 41.55 48.78 6.61
C ASP A 7 40.89 48.31 5.32
N MET A 8 41.49 48.58 4.17
CA MET A 8 40.99 48.07 2.89
C MET A 8 41.29 46.57 2.72
N ALA A 9 42.43 46.08 3.24
CA ALA A 9 42.78 44.64 3.19
C ALA A 9 41.89 43.79 4.11
N LYS A 10 41.51 44.32 5.27
CA LYS A 10 40.61 43.61 6.20
C LYS A 10 39.18 43.49 5.67
N ASN A 11 38.66 44.48 4.98
CA ASN A 11 37.33 44.44 4.38
C ASN A 11 37.24 43.54 3.14
N ILE A 12 38.30 43.37 2.38
CA ILE A 12 38.34 42.43 1.24
C ILE A 12 38.38 40.99 1.70
N ILE A 13 39.05 40.69 2.80
CA ILE A 13 39.10 39.32 3.39
C ILE A 13 37.76 38.96 4.00
N LEU A 14 37.03 39.90 4.62
CA LEU A 14 35.69 39.65 5.18
C LEU A 14 34.62 39.38 4.12
N TYR A 15 34.71 40.04 2.94
CA TYR A 15 33.81 39.80 1.80
C TYR A 15 34.07 38.46 1.12
N LEU A 16 35.33 37.99 1.05
CA LEU A 16 35.69 36.69 0.48
C LEU A 16 35.26 35.53 1.36
N VAL A 17 35.29 35.69 2.69
CA VAL A 17 34.80 34.66 3.65
C VAL A 17 33.28 34.54 3.59
N LEU A 18 32.55 35.64 3.43
CA LEU A 18 31.06 35.59 3.29
C LEU A 18 30.61 34.96 1.97
N ILE A 19 31.36 35.11 0.88
CA ILE A 19 31.06 34.48 -0.42
C ILE A 19 31.33 32.96 -0.36
N CYS A 20 32.34 32.50 0.38
CA CYS A 20 32.61 31.06 0.56
C CYS A 20 31.58 30.33 1.44
N PHE A 21 31.00 31.02 2.46
CA PHE A 21 29.93 30.42 3.27
C PHE A 21 28.57 30.42 2.54
N GLY A 22 28.31 31.36 1.65
CA GLY A 22 27.11 31.39 0.80
C GLY A 22 27.11 30.28 -0.28
N MET A 23 28.27 29.87 -0.79
CA MET A 23 28.37 28.83 -1.80
C MET A 23 28.33 27.40 -1.23
N GLN A 24 28.72 27.19 0.04
CA GLN A 24 28.61 25.86 0.69
C GLN A 24 27.16 25.52 1.05
N GLY A 25 26.31 26.51 1.40
CA GLY A 25 24.87 26.29 1.64
C GLY A 25 24.10 25.96 0.35
N TYR A 26 24.50 26.55 -0.79
CA TYR A 26 23.85 26.31 -2.08
C TYR A 26 24.24 24.97 -2.72
N ALA A 27 25.44 24.46 -2.45
CA ALA A 27 25.89 23.14 -2.92
C ALA A 27 25.23 22.00 -2.14
N LYS A 28 24.97 22.17 -0.81
CA LYS A 28 24.30 21.15 0.00
C LYS A 28 22.83 20.97 -0.38
N GLY A 29 22.11 22.07 -0.63
CA GLY A 29 20.71 22.00 -1.07
C GLY A 29 20.52 21.38 -2.47
N LYS A 30 21.53 21.48 -3.36
CA LYS A 30 21.46 20.83 -4.68
C LYS A 30 21.78 19.33 -4.63
N SER A 31 22.58 18.86 -3.68
CA SER A 31 22.89 17.43 -3.56
C SER A 31 21.72 16.66 -2.94
N GLU A 32 21.05 17.22 -1.93
CA GLU A 32 19.84 16.61 -1.32
C GLU A 32 18.65 16.55 -2.31
N PHE A 33 18.49 17.57 -3.18
CA PHE A 33 17.43 17.57 -4.19
C PHE A 33 17.70 16.63 -5.38
N MET A 34 18.94 16.23 -5.61
CA MET A 34 19.29 15.28 -6.68
C MET A 34 19.18 13.81 -6.23
N GLU A 35 19.36 13.47 -4.95
CA GLU A 35 19.18 12.11 -4.44
C GLU A 35 17.73 11.65 -4.46
N SER A 36 16.75 12.54 -4.25
CA SER A 36 15.32 12.21 -4.32
C SER A 36 14.84 11.76 -5.71
N LYS A 37 15.60 12.03 -6.77
CA LYS A 37 15.26 11.63 -8.15
C LYS A 37 15.43 10.14 -8.46
N HIS A 38 15.99 9.36 -7.57
CA HIS A 38 16.28 7.93 -7.79
C HIS A 38 15.38 6.97 -7.00
N ILE A 39 14.36 7.47 -6.28
CA ILE A 39 13.41 6.62 -5.55
C ILE A 39 12.51 5.90 -6.57
N PRO A 40 12.54 4.54 -6.62
CA PRO A 40 11.79 3.77 -7.60
C PRO A 40 10.28 3.93 -7.41
N LEU A 41 9.51 3.74 -8.49
CA LEU A 41 8.05 3.66 -8.41
C LEU A 41 7.59 2.22 -8.15
N VAL A 42 8.35 1.22 -8.55
CA VAL A 42 7.97 -0.19 -8.48
C VAL A 42 9.24 -1.04 -8.36
N TYR A 43 9.10 -2.21 -7.77
CA TYR A 43 10.17 -3.20 -7.66
C TYR A 43 9.88 -4.40 -8.55
N ASP A 44 10.89 -5.24 -8.78
CA ASP A 44 10.80 -6.48 -9.54
C ASP A 44 10.65 -7.73 -8.64
N LYS A 45 10.41 -7.51 -7.35
CA LYS A 45 10.22 -8.54 -6.33
C LYS A 45 8.93 -8.32 -5.55
N GLU A 46 8.34 -9.41 -5.10
CA GLU A 46 7.19 -9.39 -4.22
C GLU A 46 7.49 -8.66 -2.90
N ASN A 47 8.66 -8.93 -2.32
CA ASN A 47 9.13 -8.31 -1.09
C ASN A 47 10.65 -8.08 -1.13
N THR A 48 11.09 -6.84 -1.05
CA THR A 48 12.52 -6.48 -0.99
C THR A 48 13.09 -6.69 0.41
N ALA A 49 12.26 -6.70 1.43
CA ALA A 49 12.64 -6.72 2.84
C ALA A 49 12.83 -8.14 3.43
N GLU A 50 12.81 -9.20 2.60
CA GLU A 50 12.97 -10.59 3.05
C GLU A 50 14.32 -10.90 3.71
N CYS A 51 15.36 -10.10 3.40
CA CYS A 51 16.71 -10.33 3.92
C CYS A 51 16.91 -9.84 5.36
N TYR A 52 15.97 -9.07 5.93
CA TYR A 52 16.09 -8.55 7.28
C TYR A 52 15.80 -9.61 8.33
N PRO A 53 16.52 -9.58 9.47
CA PRO A 53 16.35 -10.56 10.52
C PRO A 53 14.96 -10.48 11.14
N GLN A 54 14.51 -11.59 11.70
CA GLN A 54 13.29 -11.64 12.49
C GLN A 54 13.43 -10.77 13.75
N ILE A 55 12.45 -9.90 13.98
CA ILE A 55 12.37 -9.13 15.22
C ILE A 55 11.79 -10.00 16.36
N LYS A 56 12.20 -9.73 17.58
CA LYS A 56 11.62 -10.41 18.74
C LYS A 56 10.20 -9.88 18.98
N MET A 57 9.19 -10.70 18.71
CA MET A 57 7.81 -10.39 19.05
C MET A 57 7.61 -10.42 20.57
N ARG A 58 6.89 -9.42 21.09
CA ARG A 58 6.49 -9.36 22.50
C ARG A 58 5.22 -10.16 22.72
N SER A 59 5.08 -10.82 23.85
CA SER A 59 3.80 -11.36 24.26
C SER A 59 2.81 -10.23 24.53
N PHE A 60 1.51 -10.54 24.54
CA PHE A 60 0.48 -9.52 24.80
C PHE A 60 0.71 -8.78 26.13
N GLU A 61 1.17 -9.49 27.15
CA GLU A 61 1.43 -8.96 28.49
C GLU A 61 2.62 -7.98 28.52
N GLU A 62 3.58 -8.16 27.60
CA GLU A 62 4.78 -7.32 27.48
C GLU A 62 4.57 -6.08 26.60
N LEU A 63 3.45 -6.00 25.87
CA LEU A 63 3.16 -4.85 25.00
C LEU A 63 2.86 -3.61 25.84
N PRO A 64 3.50 -2.47 25.56
CA PRO A 64 3.19 -1.21 26.22
C PRO A 64 1.83 -0.68 25.74
N SER A 65 1.21 0.18 26.56
CA SER A 65 0.08 1.01 26.13
C SER A 65 0.62 2.26 25.44
N ILE A 66 0.26 2.46 24.18
CA ILE A 66 0.65 3.60 23.35
C ILE A 66 -0.65 4.14 22.72
N PRO A 67 -1.27 5.16 23.32
CA PRO A 67 -2.55 5.69 22.82
C PRO A 67 -2.42 6.49 21.51
N GLU A 68 -1.24 7.06 21.24
CA GLU A 68 -0.94 7.77 20.02
C GLU A 68 -0.75 6.78 18.85
N LEU A 69 -0.84 7.29 17.61
CA LEU A 69 -0.47 6.51 16.43
C LEU A 69 1.03 6.15 16.51
N PRO A 70 1.40 4.87 16.29
CA PRO A 70 2.80 4.47 16.22
C PRO A 70 3.58 5.29 15.17
N ASP A 71 4.86 5.53 15.42
CA ASP A 71 5.74 6.21 14.46
C ASP A 71 6.32 5.20 13.45
N PRO A 72 5.95 5.24 12.15
CA PRO A 72 6.43 4.29 11.14
C PRO A 72 7.95 4.37 10.89
N PHE A 73 8.61 5.38 11.45
CA PHE A 73 10.05 5.58 11.39
C PHE A 73 10.79 5.15 12.66
N ALA A 74 10.07 4.69 13.69
CA ALA A 74 10.70 4.12 14.89
C ALA A 74 11.15 2.68 14.64
N TRP A 75 12.32 2.33 15.21
CA TRP A 75 12.76 0.94 15.20
C TRP A 75 11.96 0.11 16.21
N ALA A 76 11.55 -1.09 15.82
CA ALA A 76 10.77 -1.99 16.65
C ALA A 76 11.48 -2.39 17.94
N ASP A 77 12.81 -2.34 17.97
CA ASP A 77 13.65 -2.60 19.15
C ASP A 77 13.78 -1.41 20.11
N GLY A 78 13.22 -0.24 19.74
CA GLY A 78 13.29 1.00 20.54
C GLY A 78 14.65 1.71 20.48
N SER A 79 15.54 1.34 19.55
CA SER A 79 16.89 1.94 19.41
C SER A 79 16.89 3.35 18.81
N GLY A 80 15.73 3.90 18.47
CA GLY A 80 15.57 5.24 17.88
C GLY A 80 14.68 5.24 16.64
N ARG A 81 14.93 6.14 15.70
CA ARG A 81 14.15 6.33 14.47
C ARG A 81 15.03 6.80 13.31
N SER A 82 14.58 6.55 12.07
CA SER A 82 15.20 7.10 10.86
C SER A 82 14.13 7.47 9.82
N THR A 83 14.26 8.65 9.22
CA THR A 83 13.43 9.09 8.08
C THR A 83 14.17 9.00 6.74
N ASP A 84 15.35 8.41 6.72
CA ASP A 84 16.13 8.23 5.50
C ASP A 84 15.52 7.10 4.66
N PHE A 85 15.30 7.34 3.36
CA PHE A 85 14.75 6.34 2.46
C PHE A 85 15.59 5.04 2.41
N LYS A 86 16.92 5.13 2.57
CA LYS A 86 17.79 3.93 2.60
C LYS A 86 17.46 2.96 3.74
N ASP A 87 16.85 3.44 4.81
CA ASP A 87 16.46 2.65 5.99
C ASP A 87 15.01 2.13 5.89
N TRP A 88 14.26 2.56 4.85
CA TRP A 88 12.83 2.25 4.72
C TRP A 88 12.55 0.75 4.51
N GLU A 89 13.42 0.04 3.83
CA GLU A 89 13.29 -1.42 3.68
C GLU A 89 13.28 -2.15 5.03
N ARG A 90 14.12 -1.72 5.98
CA ARG A 90 14.13 -2.25 7.35
C ARG A 90 12.84 -1.92 8.09
N HIS A 91 12.35 -0.67 8.02
CA HIS A 91 11.07 -0.29 8.63
C HIS A 91 9.92 -1.12 8.06
N ARG A 92 9.87 -1.28 6.73
CA ARG A 92 8.89 -2.15 6.09
C ARG A 92 8.94 -3.57 6.62
N SER A 93 10.14 -4.15 6.75
CA SER A 93 10.32 -5.49 7.29
C SER A 93 9.76 -5.61 8.72
N GLU A 94 10.10 -4.67 9.59
CA GLU A 94 9.67 -4.67 10.98
C GLU A 94 8.14 -4.51 11.11
N ILE A 95 7.53 -3.57 10.37
CA ILE A 95 6.07 -3.36 10.34
C ILE A 95 5.36 -4.59 9.78
N MET A 96 5.83 -5.18 8.67
CA MET A 96 5.25 -6.39 8.09
C MET A 96 5.28 -7.57 9.05
N GLN A 97 6.39 -7.78 9.74
CA GLN A 97 6.50 -8.86 10.72
C GLN A 97 5.49 -8.70 11.86
N MET A 98 5.31 -7.46 12.36
CA MET A 98 4.28 -7.14 13.37
C MET A 98 2.87 -7.37 12.83
N LEU A 99 2.57 -6.91 11.61
CA LEU A 99 1.29 -7.12 10.93
C LEU A 99 0.97 -8.62 10.81
N TYR A 100 1.91 -9.44 10.37
CA TYR A 100 1.76 -10.88 10.27
C TYR A 100 1.53 -11.52 11.64
N HIS A 101 2.30 -11.13 12.63
CA HIS A 101 2.22 -11.74 13.95
C HIS A 101 0.93 -11.40 14.68
N TYR A 102 0.54 -10.12 14.69
CA TYR A 102 -0.56 -9.65 15.54
C TYR A 102 -1.91 -9.61 14.83
N GLU A 103 -1.96 -9.42 13.50
CA GLU A 103 -3.23 -9.14 12.82
C GLU A 103 -3.68 -10.20 11.82
N ILE A 104 -2.86 -10.58 10.83
CA ILE A 104 -3.36 -11.30 9.64
C ILE A 104 -2.81 -12.71 9.47
N GLY A 105 -1.75 -13.10 10.15
CA GLY A 105 -1.03 -14.35 9.88
C GLY A 105 0.07 -14.17 8.84
N GLU A 106 0.94 -15.15 8.73
CA GLU A 106 2.12 -15.11 7.85
C GLU A 106 1.73 -15.45 6.41
N LYS A 107 2.13 -14.61 5.46
CA LYS A 107 1.93 -14.83 4.02
C LYS A 107 2.96 -15.84 3.52
N PRO A 108 2.54 -17.03 3.03
CA PRO A 108 3.49 -18.07 2.62
C PRO A 108 4.26 -17.65 1.37
N ALA A 109 5.58 -17.81 1.40
CA ALA A 109 6.40 -17.68 0.22
C ALA A 109 6.19 -18.87 -0.74
N VAL A 110 6.23 -18.62 -2.05
CA VAL A 110 6.12 -19.64 -3.09
C VAL A 110 7.32 -19.51 -4.02
N LYS A 111 8.01 -20.63 -4.24
CA LYS A 111 9.14 -20.66 -5.17
C LYS A 111 8.65 -20.82 -6.61
N LYS A 112 9.37 -20.23 -7.56
CA LYS A 112 9.01 -20.28 -8.99
C LYS A 112 8.82 -21.73 -9.51
N GLU A 113 9.63 -22.66 -9.01
CA GLU A 113 9.58 -24.09 -9.37
C GLU A 113 8.30 -24.79 -8.90
N GLN A 114 7.59 -24.21 -7.95
CA GLN A 114 6.31 -24.70 -7.44
C GLN A 114 5.12 -24.24 -8.28
N MET A 115 5.36 -23.45 -9.32
CA MET A 115 4.30 -22.85 -10.14
C MET A 115 4.43 -23.23 -11.61
N LYS A 116 3.25 -23.42 -12.25
CA LYS A 116 3.10 -23.53 -13.70
C LYS A 116 1.97 -22.60 -14.12
N ALA A 117 2.20 -21.78 -15.12
CA ALA A 117 1.21 -20.82 -15.60
C ALA A 117 1.08 -20.84 -17.11
N GLY A 118 -0.04 -20.35 -17.61
CA GLY A 118 -0.32 -20.16 -19.03
C GLY A 118 -1.58 -19.33 -19.25
N ILE A 119 -1.86 -19.03 -20.52
CA ILE A 119 -3.07 -18.32 -20.96
C ILE A 119 -3.80 -19.19 -21.99
N VAL A 120 -5.09 -19.36 -21.79
CA VAL A 120 -6.01 -20.03 -22.73
C VAL A 120 -7.26 -19.18 -22.85
N ASP A 121 -7.62 -18.77 -24.06
CA ASP A 121 -8.81 -17.95 -24.36
C ASP A 121 -8.90 -16.72 -23.43
N ASP A 122 -7.84 -15.90 -23.38
CA ASP A 122 -7.70 -14.72 -22.54
C ASP A 122 -7.89 -14.99 -21.03
N THR A 123 -7.79 -16.24 -20.61
CA THR A 123 -7.82 -16.65 -19.22
C THR A 123 -6.43 -17.09 -18.77
N LEU A 124 -5.82 -16.29 -17.90
CA LEU A 124 -4.60 -16.63 -17.19
C LEU A 124 -4.89 -17.71 -16.15
N TYR A 125 -4.03 -18.72 -16.04
CA TYR A 125 -4.06 -19.68 -14.95
C TYR A 125 -2.69 -19.85 -14.33
N VAL A 126 -2.69 -20.23 -13.06
CA VAL A 126 -1.50 -20.68 -12.35
C VAL A 126 -1.83 -21.87 -11.47
N ASP A 127 -1.06 -22.93 -11.61
CA ASP A 127 -1.05 -24.11 -10.76
C ASP A 127 0.08 -23.97 -9.74
N ILE A 128 -0.27 -23.89 -8.46
CA ILE A 128 0.67 -23.80 -7.35
C ILE A 128 0.71 -25.17 -6.66
N THR A 129 1.90 -25.78 -6.58
CA THR A 129 2.06 -27.11 -5.97
C THR A 129 2.97 -27.04 -4.74
N VAL A 130 2.43 -27.39 -3.58
CA VAL A 130 3.13 -27.41 -2.29
C VAL A 130 2.80 -28.72 -1.58
N GLY A 131 3.79 -29.43 -1.08
CA GLY A 131 3.58 -30.69 -0.33
C GLY A 131 2.90 -31.82 -1.13
N GLY A 132 2.89 -31.73 -2.46
CA GLY A 132 2.19 -32.68 -3.34
C GLY A 132 0.75 -32.29 -3.69
N GLU A 133 0.19 -31.30 -3.01
CA GLU A 133 -1.14 -30.74 -3.30
C GLU A 133 -1.04 -29.58 -4.30
N THR A 134 -2.05 -29.42 -5.15
CA THR A 134 -2.10 -28.37 -6.16
C THR A 134 -3.36 -27.52 -6.02
N LEU A 135 -3.17 -26.20 -6.03
CA LEU A 135 -4.25 -25.22 -6.13
C LEU A 135 -4.11 -24.45 -7.46
N ARG A 136 -5.18 -24.48 -8.26
CA ARG A 136 -5.27 -23.66 -9.49
C ARG A 136 -6.00 -22.37 -9.19
N LEU A 137 -5.39 -21.24 -9.60
CA LEU A 137 -6.05 -19.93 -9.69
C LEU A 137 -6.21 -19.55 -11.15
N THR A 138 -7.29 -18.82 -11.46
CA THR A 138 -7.57 -18.31 -12.79
C THR A 138 -8.00 -16.85 -12.73
N ALA A 139 -7.65 -16.06 -13.76
CA ALA A 139 -8.09 -14.68 -13.92
C ALA A 139 -8.36 -14.39 -15.40
N GLY A 140 -9.54 -13.90 -15.72
CA GLY A 140 -9.86 -13.42 -17.08
C GLY A 140 -9.14 -12.10 -17.34
N ILE A 141 -8.58 -11.95 -18.53
CA ILE A 141 -7.91 -10.73 -18.98
C ILE A 141 -8.75 -10.12 -20.10
N THR A 142 -9.09 -8.84 -19.97
CA THR A 142 -9.65 -8.05 -21.06
C THR A 142 -8.55 -7.17 -21.60
N TYR A 143 -8.10 -7.46 -22.80
CA TYR A 143 -7.07 -6.66 -23.47
C TYR A 143 -7.66 -5.47 -24.19
N PRO A 144 -6.96 -4.31 -24.21
CA PRO A 144 -7.27 -3.23 -25.14
C PRO A 144 -6.87 -3.61 -26.57
N GLU A 145 -7.28 -2.80 -27.55
CA GLU A 145 -6.81 -2.95 -28.94
C GLU A 145 -5.29 -2.72 -29.03
N GLY A 146 -4.62 -3.47 -29.92
CA GLY A 146 -3.17 -3.35 -30.16
C GLY A 146 -2.39 -4.60 -29.75
N GLU A 147 -1.06 -4.51 -29.77
CA GLU A 147 -0.16 -5.64 -29.56
C GLU A 147 0.40 -5.71 -28.12
N GLY A 148 0.42 -4.59 -27.38
CA GLY A 148 1.03 -4.49 -26.06
C GLY A 148 2.55 -4.21 -26.12
N PRO A 149 3.32 -4.31 -25.01
CA PRO A 149 2.78 -4.65 -23.70
C PRO A 149 1.89 -3.54 -23.10
N PHE A 150 0.81 -3.94 -22.45
CA PHE A 150 -0.17 -3.03 -21.88
C PHE A 150 0.07 -2.83 -20.37
N PRO A 151 -0.06 -1.62 -19.81
CA PRO A 151 -0.28 -1.47 -18.39
C PRO A 151 -1.55 -2.20 -17.98
N ALA A 152 -1.63 -2.68 -16.74
CA ALA A 152 -2.77 -3.49 -16.32
C ALA A 152 -3.32 -3.05 -14.97
N ILE A 153 -4.62 -3.29 -14.77
CA ILE A 153 -5.25 -3.21 -13.46
C ILE A 153 -5.80 -4.59 -13.06
N ILE A 154 -5.47 -5.04 -11.85
CA ILE A 154 -6.06 -6.20 -11.22
C ILE A 154 -7.24 -5.70 -10.37
N GLY A 155 -8.45 -5.90 -10.88
CA GLY A 155 -9.66 -5.56 -10.15
C GLY A 155 -10.16 -6.74 -9.32
N ILE A 156 -10.57 -6.47 -8.09
CA ILE A 156 -11.08 -7.49 -7.18
C ILE A 156 -12.55 -7.73 -7.44
N GLY A 157 -12.88 -8.95 -7.86
CA GLY A 157 -14.23 -9.37 -8.28
C GLY A 157 -14.54 -9.06 -9.75
N PHE A 158 -14.23 -7.87 -10.23
CA PHE A 158 -14.41 -7.42 -11.62
C PHE A 158 -13.10 -6.86 -12.15
N GLY A 159 -12.94 -6.72 -13.48
CA GLY A 159 -11.68 -6.33 -14.10
C GLY A 159 -11.08 -5.00 -13.64
N THR A 160 -11.92 -4.06 -13.19
CA THR A 160 -11.51 -2.76 -12.64
C THR A 160 -11.91 -2.58 -11.16
N GLY A 161 -12.26 -3.68 -10.46
CA GLY A 161 -12.95 -3.57 -9.17
C GLY A 161 -14.28 -2.84 -9.34
N SER A 162 -14.52 -1.80 -8.55
CA SER A 162 -15.72 -0.95 -8.62
C SER A 162 -15.53 0.32 -9.47
N LEU A 163 -14.30 0.58 -9.94
CA LEU A 163 -14.00 1.77 -10.70
C LEU A 163 -14.63 1.72 -12.11
N PRO A 164 -15.07 2.87 -12.65
CA PRO A 164 -15.65 2.94 -13.98
C PRO A 164 -14.70 2.42 -15.07
N LYS A 165 -15.19 1.46 -15.83
CA LYS A 165 -14.41 0.76 -16.87
C LYS A 165 -13.85 1.72 -17.93
N ASP A 166 -14.58 2.76 -18.28
CA ASP A 166 -14.22 3.73 -19.31
C ASP A 166 -12.95 4.54 -18.98
N ILE A 167 -12.60 4.70 -17.69
CA ILE A 167 -11.34 5.32 -17.28
C ILE A 167 -10.15 4.53 -17.83
N PHE A 168 -10.25 3.20 -17.81
CA PHE A 168 -9.19 2.29 -18.23
C PHE A 168 -9.24 1.98 -19.73
N ASP A 169 -10.44 1.78 -20.28
CA ASP A 169 -10.64 1.53 -21.73
C ASP A 169 -10.07 2.67 -22.59
N LYS A 170 -10.38 3.91 -22.26
CA LYS A 170 -9.87 5.10 -22.96
C LYS A 170 -8.35 5.26 -22.89
N ARG A 171 -7.69 4.56 -21.96
CA ARG A 171 -6.26 4.66 -21.70
C ARG A 171 -5.46 3.44 -22.15
N GLY A 172 -6.13 2.47 -22.76
CA GLY A 172 -5.47 1.24 -23.22
C GLY A 172 -4.86 0.42 -22.08
N VAL A 173 -5.55 0.34 -20.93
CA VAL A 173 -5.14 -0.45 -19.78
C VAL A 173 -5.84 -1.79 -19.81
N ALA A 174 -5.09 -2.88 -19.75
CA ALA A 174 -5.62 -4.23 -19.64
C ALA A 174 -6.28 -4.46 -18.27
N GLN A 175 -7.36 -5.24 -18.23
CA GLN A 175 -8.15 -5.45 -17.03
C GLN A 175 -8.12 -6.93 -16.65
N ILE A 176 -7.73 -7.23 -15.41
CA ILE A 176 -7.57 -8.59 -14.90
C ILE A 176 -8.54 -8.79 -13.73
N ALA A 177 -9.48 -9.71 -13.86
CA ALA A 177 -10.49 -9.97 -12.83
C ALA A 177 -9.99 -11.03 -11.83
N PHE A 178 -9.64 -10.60 -10.61
CA PHE A 178 -9.25 -11.50 -9.53
C PHE A 178 -10.46 -12.04 -8.77
N ARG A 179 -10.59 -13.37 -8.73
CA ARG A 179 -11.65 -14.10 -8.01
C ARG A 179 -11.14 -14.61 -6.69
N PHE A 180 -11.32 -13.85 -5.64
CA PHE A 180 -10.77 -14.13 -4.31
C PHE A 180 -11.25 -15.44 -3.69
N GLN A 181 -12.47 -15.91 -4.02
CA GLN A 181 -13.03 -17.16 -3.50
C GLN A 181 -12.22 -18.40 -3.90
N GLN A 182 -11.39 -18.35 -4.94
CA GLN A 182 -10.48 -19.41 -5.32
C GLN A 182 -9.38 -19.66 -4.27
N VAL A 183 -9.14 -18.66 -3.40
CA VAL A 183 -8.14 -18.72 -2.34
C VAL A 183 -8.81 -18.95 -0.99
N MET A 184 -9.76 -18.08 -0.65
CA MET A 184 -10.49 -18.11 0.62
C MET A 184 -11.84 -17.42 0.46
N SER A 185 -12.89 -17.99 1.07
CA SER A 185 -14.23 -17.41 1.08
C SER A 185 -14.30 -16.14 1.93
N HIS A 186 -15.28 -15.27 1.65
CA HIS A 186 -15.51 -14.03 2.39
C HIS A 186 -15.71 -14.25 3.90
N THR A 187 -16.43 -15.32 4.25
CA THR A 187 -16.63 -15.78 5.62
C THR A 187 -15.96 -17.14 5.77
N GLN A 188 -14.63 -17.15 5.88
CA GLN A 188 -13.84 -18.36 5.92
C GLN A 188 -14.27 -19.33 7.02
N LYS A 189 -14.09 -20.62 6.72
CA LYS A 189 -14.06 -21.71 7.71
C LYS A 189 -12.61 -22.08 7.94
N ARG A 190 -12.04 -21.70 9.07
CA ARG A 190 -10.61 -21.85 9.37
C ARG A 190 -10.13 -23.29 9.15
N GLY A 191 -9.03 -23.42 8.41
CA GLY A 191 -8.44 -24.72 8.06
C GLY A 191 -9.19 -25.51 6.96
N GLN A 192 -10.27 -24.95 6.35
CA GLN A 192 -11.08 -25.64 5.34
C GLN A 192 -11.14 -24.90 4.00
N GLU A 193 -10.41 -23.81 3.87
CA GLU A 193 -10.38 -22.97 2.65
C GLU A 193 -9.47 -23.58 1.57
N PRO A 194 -9.64 -23.22 0.28
CA PRO A 194 -8.79 -23.73 -0.78
C PRO A 194 -7.29 -23.62 -0.51
N ILE A 195 -6.82 -22.51 0.05
CA ILE A 195 -5.42 -22.29 0.40
C ILE A 195 -4.91 -23.26 1.47
N ASN A 196 -5.79 -23.75 2.37
CA ASN A 196 -5.41 -24.68 3.41
C ASN A 196 -5.06 -26.09 2.88
N ARG A 197 -5.41 -26.43 1.62
CA ARG A 197 -4.89 -27.64 0.97
C ARG A 197 -3.37 -27.58 0.78
N LEU A 198 -2.84 -26.39 0.48
CA LEU A 198 -1.39 -26.18 0.35
C LEU A 198 -0.71 -25.96 1.70
N TYR A 199 -1.41 -25.33 2.65
CA TYR A 199 -0.88 -24.92 3.94
C TYR A 199 -1.83 -25.35 5.08
N PRO A 200 -1.94 -26.65 5.39
CA PRO A 200 -2.91 -27.19 6.35
C PRO A 200 -2.69 -26.69 7.78
N ASP A 201 -1.47 -26.34 8.14
CA ASP A 201 -1.11 -25.86 9.47
C ASP A 201 -1.43 -24.37 9.67
N GLN A 202 -1.71 -23.61 8.60
CA GLN A 202 -2.01 -22.18 8.69
C GLN A 202 -3.50 -21.91 8.94
N THR A 203 -4.03 -22.45 10.01
CA THR A 203 -5.45 -22.31 10.36
C THR A 203 -5.82 -20.94 10.93
N GLU A 204 -4.83 -20.18 11.42
CA GLU A 204 -5.00 -18.83 11.98
C GLU A 204 -4.93 -17.71 10.94
N MET A 205 -4.58 -18.05 9.68
CA MET A 205 -4.47 -17.06 8.61
C MET A 205 -5.79 -16.32 8.40
N GLY A 206 -5.75 -14.99 8.46
CA GLY A 206 -6.85 -14.12 8.06
C GLY A 206 -6.99 -14.00 6.54
N ALA A 207 -8.17 -13.66 6.07
CA ALA A 207 -8.41 -13.51 4.64
C ALA A 207 -7.57 -12.36 4.02
N TYR A 208 -7.26 -11.30 4.78
CA TYR A 208 -6.34 -10.24 4.31
C TYR A 208 -4.86 -10.64 4.27
N CYS A 209 -4.53 -11.87 4.67
CA CYS A 209 -3.27 -12.50 4.33
C CYS A 209 -3.41 -13.39 3.07
N ALA A 210 -4.47 -14.22 3.04
CA ALA A 210 -4.70 -15.20 1.98
C ALA A 210 -5.02 -14.56 0.62
N TRP A 211 -5.89 -13.54 0.58
CA TRP A 211 -6.28 -12.90 -0.68
C TRP A 211 -5.12 -12.14 -1.35
N PRO A 212 -4.31 -11.33 -0.66
CA PRO A 212 -3.09 -10.76 -1.23
C PRO A 212 -2.10 -11.81 -1.71
N TRP A 213 -1.98 -12.96 -1.00
CA TRP A 213 -1.20 -14.09 -1.50
C TRP A 213 -1.70 -14.54 -2.88
N GLY A 214 -3.02 -14.67 -3.06
CA GLY A 214 -3.60 -15.02 -4.36
C GLY A 214 -3.31 -14.01 -5.45
N ILE A 215 -3.40 -12.71 -5.15
CA ILE A 215 -3.07 -11.63 -6.11
C ILE A 215 -1.58 -11.73 -6.51
N SER A 216 -0.68 -11.97 -5.57
CA SER A 216 0.74 -12.19 -5.88
C SER A 216 0.95 -13.39 -6.81
N ARG A 217 0.17 -14.46 -6.65
CA ARG A 217 0.24 -15.64 -7.55
C ARG A 217 -0.27 -15.32 -8.97
N ILE A 218 -1.20 -14.40 -9.11
CA ILE A 218 -1.61 -13.89 -10.45
C ILE A 218 -0.46 -13.09 -11.08
N ILE A 219 0.25 -12.25 -10.30
CA ILE A 219 1.42 -11.51 -10.80
C ILE A 219 2.55 -12.47 -11.18
N ASP A 220 2.82 -13.49 -10.37
CA ASP A 220 3.80 -14.54 -10.72
C ASP A 220 3.44 -15.25 -12.02
N ALA A 221 2.14 -15.52 -12.24
CA ALA A 221 1.68 -16.14 -13.47
C ALA A 221 1.97 -15.29 -14.70
N LEU A 222 1.77 -13.96 -14.61
CA LEU A 222 2.12 -13.02 -15.67
C LEU A 222 3.63 -13.03 -15.95
N GLU A 223 4.46 -13.08 -14.92
CA GLU A 223 5.92 -13.19 -15.05
C GLU A 223 6.36 -14.52 -15.70
N ILE A 224 5.73 -15.63 -15.31
CA ILE A 224 6.04 -16.96 -15.89
C ILE A 224 5.65 -17.03 -17.37
N VAL A 225 4.49 -16.49 -17.71
CA VAL A 225 4.00 -16.41 -19.10
C VAL A 225 4.86 -15.45 -19.94
N GLY A 226 5.40 -14.40 -19.31
CA GLY A 226 6.29 -13.45 -19.95
C GLY A 226 5.61 -12.65 -21.08
N GLU A 227 6.30 -12.48 -22.21
CA GLU A 227 5.82 -11.68 -23.36
C GLU A 227 4.44 -12.12 -23.87
N ALA A 228 4.10 -13.40 -23.78
CA ALA A 228 2.80 -13.89 -24.20
C ALA A 228 1.63 -13.37 -23.35
N SER A 229 1.89 -12.83 -22.14
CA SER A 229 0.90 -12.14 -21.32
C SER A 229 0.51 -10.78 -21.90
N ARG A 230 1.35 -10.17 -22.72
CA ARG A 230 1.19 -8.84 -23.31
C ARG A 230 1.02 -7.73 -22.23
N ILE A 231 1.46 -7.97 -21.00
CA ILE A 231 1.35 -7.06 -19.85
C ILE A 231 2.69 -6.42 -19.54
N ASP A 232 2.69 -5.11 -19.31
CA ASP A 232 3.83 -4.37 -18.78
C ASP A 232 3.92 -4.57 -17.27
N MET A 233 4.84 -5.43 -16.86
CA MET A 233 5.03 -5.82 -15.45
C MET A 233 5.44 -4.67 -14.53
N LYS A 234 5.89 -3.53 -15.08
CA LYS A 234 6.23 -2.34 -14.29
C LYS A 234 5.05 -1.40 -14.05
N HIS A 235 3.94 -1.64 -14.73
CA HIS A 235 2.76 -0.78 -14.68
C HIS A 235 1.49 -1.58 -14.35
N ILE A 236 1.54 -2.25 -13.17
CA ILE A 236 0.41 -3.00 -12.61
C ILE A 236 -0.24 -2.18 -11.51
N ALA A 237 -1.56 -2.03 -11.58
CA ALA A 237 -2.38 -1.50 -10.50
C ALA A 237 -3.25 -2.58 -9.85
N VAL A 238 -3.72 -2.31 -8.63
CA VAL A 238 -4.78 -3.07 -7.97
C VAL A 238 -5.88 -2.14 -7.48
N SER A 239 -7.15 -2.58 -7.58
CA SER A 239 -8.28 -1.81 -7.07
C SER A 239 -9.42 -2.68 -6.55
N GLY A 240 -10.20 -2.11 -5.64
CA GLY A 240 -11.42 -2.67 -5.09
C GLY A 240 -12.15 -1.67 -4.21
N CYS A 241 -13.38 -2.00 -3.81
CA CYS A 241 -14.19 -1.17 -2.93
C CYS A 241 -14.65 -1.95 -1.70
N SER A 242 -14.85 -1.26 -0.57
CA SER A 242 -15.32 -1.85 0.68
C SER A 242 -14.35 -2.93 1.18
N PHE A 243 -14.83 -4.16 1.47
CA PHE A 243 -13.93 -5.27 1.81
C PHE A 243 -12.89 -5.55 0.72
N ALA A 244 -13.24 -5.34 -0.56
CA ALA A 244 -12.29 -5.46 -1.67
C ALA A 244 -11.34 -4.24 -1.74
N GLY A 245 -11.74 -3.07 -1.24
CA GLY A 245 -10.87 -1.90 -1.05
C GLY A 245 -9.80 -2.16 0.02
N LYS A 246 -10.20 -2.78 1.15
CA LYS A 246 -9.26 -3.29 2.15
C LYS A 246 -8.28 -4.30 1.51
N MET A 247 -8.82 -5.26 0.72
CA MET A 247 -7.99 -6.26 0.02
C MET A 247 -6.99 -5.62 -0.94
N ALA A 248 -7.39 -4.60 -1.69
CA ALA A 248 -6.50 -3.86 -2.57
C ALA A 248 -5.37 -3.18 -1.78
N LEU A 249 -5.69 -2.57 -0.63
CA LEU A 249 -4.71 -1.95 0.25
C LEU A 249 -3.68 -2.97 0.75
N PHE A 250 -4.14 -4.11 1.28
CA PHE A 250 -3.25 -5.20 1.73
C PHE A 250 -2.43 -5.77 0.57
N ALA A 251 -3.01 -5.94 -0.62
CA ALA A 251 -2.27 -6.42 -1.78
C ALA A 251 -1.14 -5.45 -2.17
N GLY A 252 -1.44 -4.14 -2.23
CA GLY A 252 -0.44 -3.12 -2.47
C GLY A 252 0.65 -3.07 -1.40
N ALA A 253 0.29 -3.26 -0.12
CA ALA A 253 1.24 -3.28 0.99
C ALA A 253 2.18 -4.50 0.94
N LEU A 254 1.67 -5.67 0.54
CA LEU A 254 2.35 -6.97 0.63
C LEU A 254 2.96 -7.47 -0.70
N ASP A 255 2.87 -6.68 -1.79
CA ASP A 255 3.51 -6.99 -3.07
C ASP A 255 4.07 -5.72 -3.73
N GLU A 256 5.38 -5.60 -3.75
CA GLU A 256 6.08 -4.40 -4.23
C GLU A 256 6.13 -4.29 -5.76
N ARG A 257 5.64 -5.26 -6.49
CA ARG A 257 5.48 -5.22 -7.95
C ARG A 257 4.24 -4.45 -8.40
N ILE A 258 3.36 -4.07 -7.45
CA ILE A 258 2.18 -3.25 -7.69
C ILE A 258 2.58 -1.77 -7.68
N ALA A 259 2.54 -1.12 -8.84
CA ALA A 259 2.94 0.27 -9.01
C ALA A 259 1.90 1.27 -8.46
N LEU A 260 0.61 0.94 -8.56
CA LEU A 260 -0.50 1.79 -8.13
C LEU A 260 -1.55 0.98 -7.36
N THR A 261 -1.89 1.43 -6.17
CA THR A 261 -3.00 0.92 -5.38
C THR A 261 -4.12 1.95 -5.32
N ILE A 262 -5.34 1.55 -5.68
CA ILE A 262 -6.55 2.38 -5.52
C ILE A 262 -7.50 1.66 -4.57
N ALA A 263 -7.60 2.16 -3.34
CA ALA A 263 -8.46 1.62 -2.30
C ALA A 263 -9.71 2.49 -2.16
N GLN A 264 -10.85 2.02 -2.70
CA GLN A 264 -12.12 2.74 -2.61
C GLN A 264 -12.88 2.32 -1.36
N GLU A 265 -13.28 3.30 -0.55
CA GLU A 265 -14.12 3.15 0.65
C GLU A 265 -13.70 1.96 1.55
N PRO A 266 -12.40 1.86 1.89
CA PRO A 266 -11.89 0.69 2.61
C PRO A 266 -12.35 0.64 4.08
N GLY A 267 -12.68 1.78 4.69
CA GLY A 267 -13.21 1.84 6.06
C GLY A 267 -12.32 1.19 7.13
N GLY A 268 -12.93 0.81 8.26
CA GLY A 268 -12.27 0.10 9.36
C GLY A 268 -11.70 -1.26 8.92
N GLY A 269 -10.54 -1.64 9.44
CA GLY A 269 -9.81 -2.81 8.93
C GLY A 269 -9.23 -2.65 7.53
N GLY A 270 -9.38 -1.47 6.92
CA GLY A 270 -8.69 -1.02 5.72
C GLY A 270 -7.67 0.05 6.07
N VAL A 271 -7.86 1.28 5.57
CA VAL A 271 -6.93 2.38 5.83
C VAL A 271 -7.14 3.03 7.21
N ASN A 272 -8.32 2.90 7.79
CA ASN A 272 -8.66 3.58 9.05
C ASN A 272 -7.81 3.08 10.20
N SER A 273 -7.31 4.01 11.00
CA SER A 273 -6.65 3.66 12.27
C SER A 273 -7.64 3.02 13.24
N TRP A 274 -7.26 1.89 13.82
CA TRP A 274 -8.02 1.26 14.88
C TRP A 274 -8.16 2.19 16.09
N ARG A 275 -7.07 2.89 16.48
CA ARG A 275 -7.07 3.82 17.64
C ARG A 275 -8.06 4.95 17.43
N VAL A 276 -8.06 5.59 16.28
CA VAL A 276 -9.00 6.69 15.99
C VAL A 276 -10.43 6.16 15.91
N SER A 277 -10.67 5.01 15.26
CA SER A 277 -12.00 4.41 15.17
C SER A 277 -12.62 4.11 16.53
N GLU A 278 -11.83 3.66 17.52
CA GLU A 278 -12.34 3.42 18.89
C GLU A 278 -12.84 4.69 19.61
N THR A 279 -12.43 5.88 19.15
CA THR A 279 -12.91 7.16 19.71
C THR A 279 -14.21 7.66 19.07
N LEU A 280 -14.63 7.03 17.98
CA LEU A 280 -15.82 7.42 17.22
C LEU A 280 -17.05 6.58 17.65
N GLY A 281 -18.22 6.99 17.19
CA GLY A 281 -19.48 6.38 17.61
C GLY A 281 -19.76 4.99 17.04
N ASN A 282 -20.75 4.89 16.15
CA ASN A 282 -21.21 3.60 15.62
C ASN A 282 -20.48 3.18 14.34
N VAL A 283 -19.16 3.01 14.44
CA VAL A 283 -18.26 2.70 13.31
C VAL A 283 -17.64 1.30 13.43
N GLU A 284 -17.00 0.82 12.37
CA GLU A 284 -16.19 -0.40 12.43
C GLU A 284 -14.96 -0.17 13.29
N THR A 285 -14.87 -0.90 14.41
CA THR A 285 -13.74 -0.91 15.33
C THR A 285 -13.11 -2.30 15.37
N LEU A 286 -11.97 -2.44 16.02
CA LEU A 286 -11.33 -3.74 16.21
C LEU A 286 -12.27 -4.74 16.91
N GLY A 287 -13.07 -4.28 17.86
CA GLY A 287 -14.08 -5.13 18.54
C GLY A 287 -15.30 -5.51 17.69
N ARG A 288 -15.54 -4.81 16.58
CA ARG A 288 -16.74 -4.97 15.72
C ARG A 288 -16.41 -5.35 14.27
N THR A 289 -15.15 -5.67 13.94
CA THR A 289 -14.75 -6.12 12.61
C THR A 289 -15.07 -7.60 12.37
N ASN A 290 -14.95 -8.04 11.12
CA ASN A 290 -15.14 -9.45 10.75
C ASN A 290 -13.85 -10.24 10.96
N TYR A 291 -13.79 -11.06 11.99
CA TYR A 291 -12.63 -11.89 12.31
C TYR A 291 -12.37 -13.07 11.34
N ALA A 292 -13.22 -13.31 10.35
CA ALA A 292 -12.84 -14.13 9.21
C ALA A 292 -11.71 -13.51 8.38
N TRP A 293 -11.55 -12.18 8.47
CA TRP A 293 -10.55 -11.42 7.69
C TRP A 293 -9.19 -11.32 8.37
N PHE A 294 -9.16 -11.46 9.70
CA PHE A 294 -7.98 -11.30 10.56
C PHE A 294 -7.69 -12.59 11.34
N LYS A 295 -6.57 -12.63 12.07
CA LYS A 295 -6.33 -13.70 13.04
C LYS A 295 -7.36 -13.64 14.17
N GLU A 296 -7.81 -14.80 14.63
CA GLU A 296 -8.72 -14.84 15.79
C GLU A 296 -8.05 -14.25 17.05
N SER A 297 -6.76 -14.44 17.21
CA SER A 297 -5.98 -13.93 18.35
C SER A 297 -5.90 -12.39 18.39
N MET A 298 -6.13 -11.69 17.29
CA MET A 298 -6.20 -10.22 17.25
C MET A 298 -7.36 -9.70 18.12
N ARG A 299 -8.41 -10.48 18.33
CA ARG A 299 -9.57 -10.14 19.15
C ARG A 299 -9.21 -9.72 20.58
N ARG A 300 -8.06 -10.15 21.11
CA ARG A 300 -7.55 -9.74 22.42
C ARG A 300 -7.32 -8.24 22.56
N PHE A 301 -7.12 -7.54 21.47
CA PHE A 301 -6.90 -6.08 21.45
C PHE A 301 -8.22 -5.28 21.42
N SER A 302 -9.39 -5.91 21.34
CA SER A 302 -10.69 -5.25 21.16
C SER A 302 -11.03 -4.18 22.22
N ASN A 303 -10.47 -4.27 23.42
CA ASN A 303 -10.70 -3.30 24.51
C ASN A 303 -9.41 -2.59 24.96
N CYS A 304 -8.33 -2.73 24.22
CA CYS A 304 -7.02 -2.18 24.52
C CYS A 304 -6.20 -2.02 23.24
N VAL A 305 -6.79 -1.35 22.25
CA VAL A 305 -6.17 -1.13 20.93
C VAL A 305 -4.85 -0.35 21.04
N ASP A 306 -4.69 0.42 22.11
CA ASP A 306 -3.47 1.11 22.50
C ASP A 306 -2.27 0.17 22.76
N ARG A 307 -2.52 -1.12 22.98
CA ARG A 307 -1.48 -2.15 23.12
C ARG A 307 -1.09 -2.82 21.80
N LEU A 308 -1.85 -2.63 20.73
CA LEU A 308 -1.46 -3.13 19.41
C LEU A 308 -0.23 -2.34 18.92
N PRO A 309 0.89 -3.00 18.60
CA PRO A 309 2.15 -2.27 18.36
C PRO A 309 2.21 -1.56 16.99
N ILE A 310 1.22 -1.80 16.15
CA ILE A 310 1.05 -1.19 14.82
C ILE A 310 -0.34 -0.57 14.70
N ASP A 311 -0.55 0.24 13.66
CA ASP A 311 -1.89 0.70 13.24
C ASP A 311 -1.94 0.88 11.72
N HIS A 312 -3.13 1.05 11.14
CA HIS A 312 -3.35 0.93 9.70
C HIS A 312 -2.80 2.09 8.86
N HIS A 313 -2.40 3.22 9.44
CA HIS A 313 -1.58 4.21 8.74
C HIS A 313 -0.20 3.62 8.37
N GLU A 314 0.34 2.70 9.19
CA GLU A 314 1.58 1.96 8.87
C GLU A 314 1.33 0.89 7.80
N LEU A 315 0.16 0.21 7.81
CA LEU A 315 -0.25 -0.65 6.70
C LEU A 315 -0.27 0.11 5.37
N ALA A 316 -0.88 1.30 5.34
CA ALA A 316 -0.86 2.16 4.16
C ALA A 316 0.57 2.59 3.78
N ALA A 317 1.39 2.94 4.77
CA ALA A 317 2.78 3.33 4.58
C ALA A 317 3.65 2.21 3.97
N LEU A 318 3.34 0.93 4.19
CA LEU A 318 4.03 -0.19 3.51
C LEU A 318 3.98 -0.10 1.98
N ILE A 319 3.04 0.66 1.41
CA ILE A 319 2.98 0.88 -0.04
C ILE A 319 4.09 1.83 -0.52
N ALA A 320 4.59 2.72 0.33
CA ALA A 320 5.70 3.61 -0.05
C ALA A 320 6.94 2.81 -0.51
N PRO A 321 7.63 3.28 -1.54
CA PRO A 321 7.50 4.56 -2.26
C PRO A 321 6.56 4.52 -3.48
N ARG A 322 5.79 3.46 -3.65
CA ARG A 322 4.86 3.24 -4.77
C ARG A 322 3.62 4.13 -4.63
N ALA A 323 2.73 4.15 -5.62
CA ALA A 323 1.59 5.04 -5.60
C ALA A 323 0.38 4.44 -4.84
N LEU A 324 -0.29 5.29 -4.05
CA LEU A 324 -1.52 4.98 -3.32
C LEU A 324 -2.55 6.10 -3.50
N LEU A 325 -3.77 5.75 -3.91
CA LEU A 325 -4.93 6.62 -3.86
C LEU A 325 -6.01 5.99 -2.97
N VAL A 326 -6.42 6.69 -1.93
CA VAL A 326 -7.52 6.31 -1.04
C VAL A 326 -8.74 7.17 -1.37
N LEU A 327 -9.87 6.53 -1.61
CA LEU A 327 -11.16 7.19 -1.84
C LEU A 327 -12.09 6.87 -0.67
N GLY A 328 -12.77 7.86 -0.13
CA GLY A 328 -13.67 7.71 1.02
C GLY A 328 -15.05 8.31 0.76
N ASN A 329 -16.03 7.88 1.56
CA ASN A 329 -17.44 8.33 1.48
C ASN A 329 -18.04 8.54 2.88
N PRO A 330 -18.15 9.77 3.36
CA PRO A 330 -18.64 10.09 4.70
C PRO A 330 -20.16 9.91 4.89
N ASP A 331 -20.92 9.62 3.83
CA ASP A 331 -22.37 9.39 3.94
C ASP A 331 -22.71 8.11 4.71
N TYR A 332 -21.71 7.25 4.93
CA TYR A 332 -21.86 5.98 5.64
C TYR A 332 -21.07 6.01 6.95
N GLU A 333 -21.71 6.28 8.07
CA GLU A 333 -21.11 6.37 9.41
C GLU A 333 -20.19 5.17 9.72
N TRP A 334 -20.58 3.97 9.29
CA TRP A 334 -19.83 2.73 9.52
C TRP A 334 -18.38 2.78 9.03
N PHE A 335 -18.10 3.56 7.99
CA PHE A 335 -16.75 3.66 7.42
C PHE A 335 -15.83 4.60 8.20
N ALA A 336 -16.33 5.37 9.16
CA ALA A 336 -15.51 6.20 10.04
C ALA A 336 -14.53 7.11 9.27
N GLU A 337 -15.03 7.92 8.34
CA GLU A 337 -14.17 8.69 7.41
C GLU A 337 -13.25 9.70 8.10
N ARG A 338 -13.56 10.11 9.34
CA ARG A 338 -12.62 10.87 10.16
C ARG A 338 -11.37 10.03 10.49
N SER A 339 -11.55 8.74 10.79
CA SER A 339 -10.41 7.82 11.01
C SER A 339 -9.63 7.58 9.73
N ASN A 340 -10.30 7.48 8.56
CA ASN A 340 -9.65 7.43 7.25
C ASN A 340 -8.77 8.67 7.04
N TYR A 341 -9.32 9.87 7.24
CA TYR A 341 -8.58 11.12 7.08
C TYR A 341 -7.32 11.18 7.95
N GLU A 342 -7.45 10.93 9.26
CA GLU A 342 -6.32 10.99 10.17
C GLU A 342 -5.25 9.95 9.83
N SER A 343 -5.66 8.74 9.51
CA SER A 343 -4.77 7.65 9.12
C SER A 343 -4.08 7.91 7.77
N SER A 344 -4.83 8.34 6.76
CA SER A 344 -4.27 8.67 5.44
C SER A 344 -3.29 9.84 5.52
N LYS A 345 -3.60 10.85 6.33
CA LYS A 345 -2.69 11.97 6.59
C LYS A 345 -1.41 11.51 7.27
N ALA A 346 -1.52 10.68 8.31
CA ALA A 346 -0.35 10.13 9.01
C ALA A 346 0.50 9.24 8.08
N ALA A 347 -0.11 8.36 7.27
CA ALA A 347 0.59 7.54 6.30
C ALA A 347 1.35 8.40 5.28
N ARG A 348 0.74 9.48 4.78
CA ARG A 348 1.32 10.37 3.77
C ARG A 348 2.62 11.04 4.21
N GLU A 349 2.84 11.18 5.53
CA GLU A 349 4.10 11.72 6.06
C GLU A 349 5.31 10.88 5.65
N VAL A 350 5.14 9.57 5.39
CA VAL A 350 6.23 8.72 4.89
C VAL A 350 6.66 9.14 3.48
N TRP A 351 5.70 9.35 2.56
CA TRP A 351 6.02 9.88 1.23
C TRP A 351 6.56 11.30 1.27
N SER A 352 6.05 12.12 2.20
CA SER A 352 6.52 13.50 2.42
C SER A 352 7.98 13.52 2.88
N ALA A 353 8.35 12.64 3.82
CA ALA A 353 9.73 12.53 4.30
C ALA A 353 10.70 12.15 3.19
N PHE A 354 10.26 11.36 2.20
CA PHE A 354 11.06 10.98 1.03
C PHE A 354 11.01 11.99 -0.11
N GLY A 355 10.26 13.09 0.02
CA GLY A 355 10.11 14.12 -1.02
C GLY A 355 9.28 13.67 -2.23
N ILE A 356 8.41 12.70 -2.08
CA ILE A 356 7.54 12.11 -3.11
C ILE A 356 6.07 12.11 -2.70
N ALA A 357 5.64 13.10 -1.94
CA ALA A 357 4.28 13.21 -1.40
C ALA A 357 3.18 13.15 -2.47
N ASP A 358 3.48 13.46 -3.70
CA ASP A 358 2.61 13.37 -4.86
C ASP A 358 2.30 11.94 -5.32
N ARG A 359 2.92 10.91 -4.71
CA ARG A 359 2.61 9.50 -4.95
C ARG A 359 1.52 8.96 -4.01
N MET A 360 1.14 9.69 -2.97
CA MET A 360 0.06 9.30 -2.06
C MET A 360 -1.01 10.39 -2.00
N GLY A 361 -2.23 10.03 -2.40
CA GLY A 361 -3.40 10.90 -2.33
C GLY A 361 -4.55 10.27 -1.56
N TYR A 362 -5.39 11.13 -1.01
CA TYR A 362 -6.69 10.76 -0.46
C TYR A 362 -7.77 11.75 -0.90
N SER A 363 -8.96 11.24 -1.22
CA SER A 363 -10.13 12.01 -1.59
C SER A 363 -11.35 11.45 -0.89
N ILE A 364 -11.87 12.20 0.07
CA ILE A 364 -12.99 11.83 0.93
C ILE A 364 -14.12 12.80 0.65
N GLU A 365 -15.17 12.34 -0.02
CA GLU A 365 -16.38 13.12 -0.28
C GLU A 365 -17.61 12.22 -0.36
N GLY A 366 -18.78 12.77 0.02
CA GLY A 366 -20.08 12.13 -0.03
C GLY A 366 -20.92 12.53 -1.24
N GLY A 367 -22.21 12.24 -1.16
CA GLY A 367 -23.18 12.57 -2.19
C GLY A 367 -23.33 11.45 -3.24
N HIS A 368 -22.89 10.23 -2.92
CA HIS A 368 -22.97 9.10 -3.85
C HIS A 368 -23.22 7.76 -3.14
N PRO A 369 -23.84 6.78 -3.82
CA PRO A 369 -23.96 5.43 -3.27
C PRO A 369 -22.64 4.76 -2.99
N HIS A 370 -22.62 3.84 -2.02
CA HIS A 370 -21.47 3.02 -1.68
C HIS A 370 -20.91 2.28 -2.91
N CYS A 371 -19.59 2.32 -3.08
CA CYS A 371 -18.86 1.72 -4.19
C CYS A 371 -19.20 2.31 -5.58
N GLN A 372 -19.81 3.47 -5.65
CA GLN A 372 -20.02 4.19 -6.90
C GLN A 372 -19.10 5.42 -6.92
N LEU A 373 -18.14 5.45 -7.83
CA LEU A 373 -17.26 6.60 -7.97
C LEU A 373 -18.06 7.83 -8.46
N PRO A 374 -18.10 8.95 -7.72
CA PRO A 374 -18.75 10.17 -8.19
C PRO A 374 -17.93 10.85 -9.28
N LEU A 375 -18.59 11.62 -10.16
CA LEU A 375 -17.91 12.32 -11.27
C LEU A 375 -16.84 13.30 -10.79
N SER A 376 -16.98 13.84 -9.58
CA SER A 376 -16.00 14.73 -8.94
C SER A 376 -14.66 14.06 -8.61
N GLN A 377 -14.64 12.73 -8.39
CA GLN A 377 -13.43 11.96 -8.14
C GLN A 377 -12.81 11.34 -9.41
N TYR A 378 -13.49 11.40 -10.58
CA TYR A 378 -12.94 10.90 -11.85
C TYR A 378 -11.59 11.54 -12.18
N PRO A 379 -11.41 12.89 -12.13
CA PRO A 379 -10.12 13.50 -12.45
C PRO A 379 -8.98 13.02 -11.56
N GLU A 380 -9.25 12.70 -10.30
CA GLU A 380 -8.26 12.22 -9.34
C GLU A 380 -7.79 10.81 -9.68
N VAL A 381 -8.73 9.88 -9.97
CA VAL A 381 -8.42 8.53 -10.43
C VAL A 381 -7.69 8.57 -11.79
N GLU A 382 -8.17 9.38 -12.72
CA GLU A 382 -7.57 9.56 -14.05
C GLU A 382 -6.13 10.08 -13.95
N ALA A 383 -5.86 11.05 -13.07
CA ALA A 383 -4.53 11.61 -12.85
C ALA A 383 -3.55 10.54 -12.32
N PHE A 384 -3.98 9.72 -11.35
CA PHE A 384 -3.14 8.65 -10.83
C PHE A 384 -2.86 7.56 -11.89
N VAL A 385 -3.86 7.16 -12.66
CA VAL A 385 -3.70 6.22 -13.78
C VAL A 385 -2.77 6.81 -14.85
N ASP A 386 -2.99 8.05 -15.25
CA ASP A 386 -2.16 8.72 -16.27
C ASP A 386 -0.70 8.85 -15.85
N LYS A 387 -0.44 9.17 -14.59
CA LYS A 387 0.93 9.34 -14.09
C LYS A 387 1.63 8.02 -13.81
N PHE A 388 0.99 7.11 -13.08
CA PHE A 388 1.66 5.95 -12.50
C PHE A 388 1.50 4.65 -13.30
N LEU A 389 0.51 4.57 -14.20
CA LEU A 389 0.40 3.46 -15.16
C LEU A 389 0.85 3.84 -16.57
N LEU A 390 0.59 5.06 -17.01
CA LEU A 390 0.94 5.50 -18.36
C LEU A 390 2.24 6.30 -18.42
N GLY A 391 2.86 6.60 -17.29
CA GLY A 391 4.12 7.34 -17.22
C GLY A 391 4.04 8.77 -17.77
N LYS A 392 2.83 9.37 -17.83
CA LYS A 392 2.64 10.74 -18.32
C LYS A 392 3.30 11.74 -17.37
N LYS A 393 4.02 12.67 -17.95
CA LYS A 393 4.71 13.74 -17.20
C LYS A 393 3.79 14.91 -16.94
N ASN A 394 4.11 15.71 -15.91
CA ASN A 394 3.41 16.95 -15.57
C ASN A 394 1.93 16.74 -15.19
N ILE A 395 1.59 15.58 -14.65
CA ILE A 395 0.28 15.31 -14.06
C ILE A 395 0.35 15.63 -12.56
N ASP A 396 -0.56 16.49 -12.11
CA ASP A 396 -0.72 16.78 -10.68
C ASP A 396 -1.51 15.65 -10.00
N THR A 397 -0.90 15.03 -9.01
CA THR A 397 -1.48 13.97 -8.17
C THR A 397 -1.40 14.34 -6.69
N ASN A 398 -1.22 15.62 -6.37
CA ASN A 398 -1.22 16.10 -5.00
C ASN A 398 -2.66 16.23 -4.46
N VAL A 399 -3.34 15.09 -4.31
CA VAL A 399 -4.73 15.00 -3.87
C VAL A 399 -4.78 14.84 -2.35
N THR A 400 -5.33 15.83 -1.64
CA THR A 400 -5.51 15.81 -0.17
C THR A 400 -6.88 16.37 0.21
N LYS A 401 -7.93 15.87 -0.45
CA LYS A 401 -9.29 16.34 -0.28
C LYS A 401 -10.00 15.54 0.82
N ALA A 402 -10.58 16.24 1.79
CA ALA A 402 -11.46 15.63 2.78
C ALA A 402 -12.62 16.58 3.10
N ILE A 403 -13.83 16.17 2.73
CA ILE A 403 -15.08 16.85 3.06
C ILE A 403 -15.73 15.98 4.15
N ILE A 404 -15.34 16.22 5.39
CA ILE A 404 -15.87 15.55 6.58
C ILE A 404 -16.47 16.61 7.50
N GLU A 405 -17.62 16.33 8.09
CA GLU A 405 -18.15 17.20 9.12
C GLU A 405 -17.22 17.16 10.34
N THR A 406 -16.60 18.28 10.64
CA THR A 406 -15.90 18.46 11.91
C THR A 406 -16.98 18.62 12.99
N GLN A 407 -17.24 17.57 13.75
CA GLN A 407 -17.92 17.74 15.02
C GLN A 407 -16.98 18.55 15.92
N GLU A 408 -17.33 19.82 16.14
CA GLU A 408 -16.72 20.69 17.14
C GLU A 408 -16.93 20.14 18.55
#